data_f8db1073206b78c649529151ea33cd9f
#
_entry.id   f8db1073206b78c649529151ea33cd9f
#
_cell.length_a   1.000
_cell.length_b   1.000
_cell.length_c   1.000
_cell.angle_alpha   90.00
_cell.angle_beta   90.00
_cell.angle_gamma   90.00
#
_symmetry.space_group_name_H-M   'P 1'
#
loop_
_entity.id
_entity.type
_entity.pdbx_description
1 polymer ?
#
loop_
_entity_poly.entity_id
_entity_poly.type
_entity_poly.pdbx_seq_one_letter_code
_entity_poly.pdbx_strand_id
1 'polypeptide(L)'
;MRKREKEVLNTLLSFITEKQSSWEKLQAETRPIFIYGMGDGAEKIMRVFREKSIPLAGIFASDEFVRGHSFAGYKVRKLSEIEAQVDDFVIVLAFAAGYQSLVDKIVELNSRHTLIVPDVPVAGGGLFTYDYCVEHAAELEEVYEMLADDESRRVYANIINFRISGNIRYLMDVTSPKAEIYRKIIKLTPNEIYVDLGAYNGDTIDEVLQYTRGKYIRIYAVEPDRKNFKKLCKYLDGKNFVYAYNAVAWCLDTLSLIHI
;
A
#
# COMPACT_ATOMS: atom_id res chain seq x y z
N MET A 1 -29.66 2.79 15.76
CA MET A 1 -29.32 1.35 15.71
C MET A 1 -29.81 0.68 17.00
N ARG A 2 -30.60 -0.38 16.92
CA ARG A 2 -31.20 -1.07 18.09
C ARG A 2 -30.10 -1.83 18.85
N LYS A 3 -30.23 -1.99 20.17
CA LYS A 3 -29.21 -2.66 21.03
C LYS A 3 -28.79 -4.04 20.50
N ARG A 4 -29.75 -4.80 19.96
CA ARG A 4 -29.52 -6.13 19.37
C ARG A 4 -28.73 -6.08 18.07
N GLU A 5 -28.89 -5.05 17.26
CA GLU A 5 -28.10 -4.83 16.02
C GLU A 5 -26.65 -4.51 16.35
N LYS A 6 -26.40 -3.72 17.42
CA LYS A 6 -25.04 -3.45 17.92
C LYS A 6 -24.35 -4.71 18.44
N GLU A 7 -25.07 -5.57 19.14
CA GLU A 7 -24.52 -6.84 19.64
C GLU A 7 -24.13 -7.77 18.49
N VAL A 8 -24.98 -7.89 17.47
CA VAL A 8 -24.69 -8.68 16.27
C VAL A 8 -23.47 -8.12 15.51
N LEU A 9 -23.41 -6.83 15.27
CA LEU A 9 -22.27 -6.19 14.61
C LEU A 9 -20.96 -6.34 15.39
N ASN A 10 -20.99 -6.22 16.71
CA ASN A 10 -19.82 -6.43 17.54
C ASN A 10 -19.32 -7.89 17.51
N THR A 11 -20.22 -8.84 17.24
CA THR A 11 -19.84 -10.24 17.04
C THR A 11 -19.24 -10.46 15.66
N LEU A 12 -19.89 -9.98 14.60
CA LEU A 12 -19.44 -10.11 13.22
C LEU A 12 -18.07 -9.44 12.98
N LEU A 13 -17.85 -8.26 13.55
CA LEU A 13 -16.61 -7.49 13.37
C LEU A 13 -15.68 -7.57 14.59
N SER A 14 -15.69 -8.69 15.32
CA SER A 14 -14.90 -8.87 16.55
C SER A 14 -13.39 -8.73 16.34
N PHE A 15 -12.90 -8.99 15.14
CA PHE A 15 -11.51 -8.84 14.72
C PHE A 15 -11.11 -7.38 14.41
N ILE A 16 -12.07 -6.45 14.32
CA ILE A 16 -11.81 -5.02 14.10
C ILE A 16 -11.78 -4.29 15.44
N THR A 17 -10.59 -3.87 15.85
CA THR A 17 -10.36 -3.14 17.11
C THR A 17 -10.39 -1.64 16.92
N GLU A 18 -10.02 -1.15 15.73
CA GLU A 18 -10.01 0.28 15.41
C GLU A 18 -11.40 0.77 15.02
N LYS A 19 -11.88 1.79 15.73
CA LYS A 19 -13.21 2.39 15.49
C LYS A 19 -13.11 3.81 14.93
N GLN A 20 -11.96 4.46 15.09
CA GLN A 20 -11.69 5.81 14.62
C GLN A 20 -10.76 5.76 13.42
N SER A 21 -11.22 6.32 12.31
CA SER A 21 -10.43 6.38 11.08
C SER A 21 -9.22 7.32 11.22
N SER A 22 -8.19 7.09 10.40
CA SER A 22 -7.06 8.01 10.26
C SER A 22 -7.50 9.43 9.93
N TRP A 23 -8.59 9.57 9.17
CA TRP A 23 -9.15 10.86 8.77
C TRP A 23 -9.81 11.62 9.92
N GLU A 24 -10.54 10.93 10.80
CA GLU A 24 -11.10 11.51 12.01
C GLU A 24 -10.01 11.92 12.99
N LYS A 25 -8.95 11.10 13.13
CA LYS A 25 -7.76 11.42 13.94
C LYS A 25 -7.09 12.69 13.42
N LEU A 26 -6.85 12.78 12.10
CA LEU A 26 -6.21 13.95 11.49
C LEU A 26 -7.11 15.20 11.54
N GLN A 27 -8.43 15.07 11.47
CA GLN A 27 -9.36 16.18 11.58
C GLN A 27 -9.44 16.76 13.01
N ALA A 28 -9.27 15.90 14.01
CA ALA A 28 -9.24 16.28 15.42
C ALA A 28 -7.86 16.75 15.90
N GLU A 29 -6.82 16.63 15.06
CA GLU A 29 -5.44 16.94 15.41
C GLU A 29 -5.21 18.46 15.52
N THR A 30 -4.52 18.87 16.57
CA THR A 30 -4.21 20.29 16.83
C THR A 30 -2.74 20.64 16.57
N ARG A 31 -1.88 19.63 16.50
CA ARG A 31 -0.46 19.81 16.16
C ARG A 31 -0.29 20.08 14.67
N PRO A 32 0.80 20.74 14.26
CA PRO A 32 1.12 20.91 12.84
C PRO A 32 1.22 19.53 12.13
N ILE A 33 0.58 19.40 10.97
CA ILE A 33 0.60 18.19 10.16
C ILE A 33 1.50 18.41 8.94
N PHE A 34 2.48 17.53 8.75
CA PHE A 34 3.36 17.55 7.58
C PHE A 34 3.19 16.26 6.75
N ILE A 35 3.08 16.42 5.43
CA ILE A 35 3.08 15.28 4.52
C ILE A 35 4.52 14.88 4.19
N TYR A 36 4.85 13.62 4.39
CA TYR A 36 6.10 13.02 3.95
C TYR A 36 5.91 12.36 2.60
N GLY A 37 6.49 12.96 1.57
CA GLY A 37 6.46 12.49 0.19
C GLY A 37 5.78 13.46 -0.78
N MET A 38 6.00 13.19 -2.07
CA MET A 38 5.51 13.98 -3.20
C MET A 38 5.06 13.01 -4.30
N GLY A 39 3.97 13.31 -4.98
CA GLY A 39 3.43 12.50 -6.06
C GLY A 39 1.96 12.18 -5.87
N ASP A 40 1.46 11.19 -6.58
CA ASP A 40 0.02 10.84 -6.64
C ASP A 40 -0.60 10.60 -5.25
N GLY A 41 0.09 9.88 -4.38
CA GLY A 41 -0.38 9.66 -3.00
C GLY A 41 -0.55 10.95 -2.22
N ALA A 42 0.42 11.86 -2.30
CA ALA A 42 0.34 13.17 -1.65
C ALA A 42 -0.79 14.03 -2.22
N GLU A 43 -0.99 14.03 -3.54
CA GLU A 43 -2.10 14.77 -4.17
C GLU A 43 -3.47 14.26 -3.73
N LYS A 44 -3.64 12.93 -3.64
CA LYS A 44 -4.87 12.29 -3.14
C LYS A 44 -5.14 12.66 -1.68
N ILE A 45 -4.13 12.58 -0.82
CA ILE A 45 -4.22 12.97 0.59
C ILE A 45 -4.57 14.44 0.73
N MET A 46 -3.90 15.33 -0.01
CA MET A 46 -4.19 16.77 0.02
C MET A 46 -5.59 17.11 -0.48
N ARG A 47 -6.17 16.32 -1.39
CA ARG A 47 -7.57 16.45 -1.81
C ARG A 47 -8.50 16.22 -0.62
N VAL A 48 -8.33 15.10 0.09
CA VAL A 48 -9.13 14.79 1.29
C VAL A 48 -8.92 15.83 2.39
N PHE A 49 -7.69 16.34 2.57
CA PHE A 49 -7.41 17.43 3.51
C PHE A 49 -8.27 18.66 3.22
N ARG A 50 -8.37 19.07 1.96
CA ARG A 50 -9.23 20.20 1.55
C ARG A 50 -10.72 19.89 1.79
N GLU A 51 -11.19 18.71 1.40
CA GLU A 51 -12.58 18.28 1.58
C GLU A 51 -13.00 18.25 3.06
N LYS A 52 -12.09 17.81 3.94
CA LYS A 52 -12.34 17.71 5.38
C LYS A 52 -11.88 18.92 6.19
N SER A 53 -11.37 19.96 5.51
CA SER A 53 -10.82 21.16 6.16
C SER A 53 -9.70 20.87 7.17
N ILE A 54 -8.84 19.87 6.85
CA ILE A 54 -7.67 19.53 7.68
C ILE A 54 -6.53 20.48 7.31
N PRO A 55 -5.95 21.23 8.28
CA PRO A 55 -4.87 22.16 8.00
C PRO A 55 -3.57 21.41 7.69
N LEU A 56 -2.87 21.81 6.62
CA LEU A 56 -1.57 21.28 6.25
C LEU A 56 -0.49 22.33 6.55
N ALA A 57 0.46 21.98 7.39
CA ALA A 57 1.58 22.87 7.77
C ALA A 57 2.71 22.88 6.72
N GLY A 58 2.89 21.79 5.98
CA GLY A 58 3.90 21.71 4.93
C GLY A 58 4.15 20.32 4.40
N ILE A 59 5.11 20.23 3.48
CA ILE A 59 5.52 18.99 2.83
C ILE A 59 7.02 18.82 2.98
N PHE A 60 7.47 17.61 3.23
CA PHE A 60 8.88 17.27 3.26
C PHE A 60 9.19 15.97 2.50
N ALA A 61 10.44 15.81 2.15
CA ALA A 61 10.97 14.59 1.55
C ALA A 61 12.27 14.18 2.25
N SER A 62 12.77 12.99 1.96
CA SER A 62 14.11 12.59 2.38
C SER A 62 15.15 13.55 1.81
N ASP A 63 16.18 13.86 2.57
CA ASP A 63 17.13 14.93 2.29
C ASP A 63 17.77 14.85 0.90
N GLU A 64 18.00 13.62 0.43
CA GLU A 64 18.54 13.33 -0.92
C GLU A 64 17.60 13.72 -2.06
N PHE A 65 16.30 13.88 -1.79
CA PHE A 65 15.30 14.29 -2.78
C PHE A 65 14.93 15.78 -2.71
N VAL A 66 15.39 16.50 -1.69
CA VAL A 66 15.09 17.94 -1.53
C VAL A 66 16.06 18.76 -2.40
N ARG A 67 15.54 19.35 -3.48
CA ARG A 67 16.30 20.15 -4.45
C ARG A 67 15.83 21.59 -4.55
N GLY A 68 15.17 22.13 -3.50
CA GLY A 68 14.68 23.50 -3.47
C GLY A 68 13.43 23.74 -4.34
N HIS A 69 12.76 22.68 -4.80
CA HIS A 69 11.54 22.77 -5.60
C HIS A 69 10.28 22.89 -4.73
N SER A 70 9.18 23.21 -5.36
CA SER A 70 7.85 23.25 -4.74
C SER A 70 6.97 22.12 -5.27
N PHE A 71 6.06 21.63 -4.42
CA PHE A 71 5.03 20.67 -4.77
C PHE A 71 3.66 21.18 -4.31
N ALA A 72 2.69 21.25 -5.20
CA ALA A 72 1.32 21.70 -4.92
C ALA A 72 1.23 23.04 -4.17
N GLY A 73 2.15 23.97 -4.45
CA GLY A 73 2.21 25.31 -3.81
C GLY A 73 3.01 25.38 -2.51
N TYR A 74 3.49 24.23 -1.99
CA TYR A 74 4.35 24.18 -0.81
C TYR A 74 5.81 24.03 -1.20
N LYS A 75 6.70 24.79 -0.54
CA LYS A 75 8.15 24.54 -0.64
C LYS A 75 8.43 23.19 0.04
N VAL A 76 9.08 22.29 -0.68
CA VAL A 76 9.49 20.99 -0.12
C VAL A 76 10.69 21.20 0.80
N ARG A 77 10.55 20.75 2.04
CA ARG A 77 11.54 20.95 3.12
C ARG A 77 12.27 19.66 3.44
N LYS A 78 13.39 19.78 4.12
CA LYS A 78 14.04 18.63 4.77
C LYS A 78 13.36 18.35 6.12
N LEU A 79 13.39 17.10 6.56
CA LEU A 79 12.89 16.76 7.90
C LEU A 79 13.65 17.53 8.97
N SER A 80 14.97 17.61 8.88
CA SER A 80 15.82 18.34 9.83
C SER A 80 15.47 19.82 9.96
N GLU A 81 14.99 20.47 8.87
CA GLU A 81 14.53 21.86 8.91
C GLU A 81 13.20 22.01 9.68
N ILE A 82 12.36 20.98 9.67
CA ILE A 82 11.09 20.96 10.40
C ILE A 82 11.37 20.73 11.88
N GLU A 83 12.15 19.70 12.22
CA GLU A 83 12.53 19.34 13.60
C GLU A 83 13.26 20.48 14.32
N ALA A 84 14.00 21.33 13.58
CA ALA A 84 14.64 22.51 14.16
C ALA A 84 13.67 23.67 14.50
N GLN A 85 12.44 23.64 13.99
CA GLN A 85 11.47 24.73 14.14
C GLN A 85 10.19 24.33 14.89
N VAL A 86 9.90 23.04 14.94
CA VAL A 86 8.65 22.51 15.50
C VAL A 86 8.98 21.28 16.35
N ASP A 87 8.74 21.38 17.65
CA ASP A 87 9.08 20.32 18.62
C ASP A 87 8.16 19.11 18.50
N ASP A 88 6.85 19.29 18.27
CA ASP A 88 5.87 18.23 18.18
C ASP A 88 4.95 18.42 16.96
N PHE A 89 4.90 17.45 16.09
CA PHE A 89 4.13 17.45 14.86
C PHE A 89 3.72 16.05 14.43
N VAL A 90 2.75 15.97 13.53
CA VAL A 90 2.26 14.73 12.95
C VAL A 90 2.80 14.55 11.53
N ILE A 91 3.30 13.38 11.25
CA ILE A 91 3.75 12.96 9.91
C ILE A 91 2.63 12.17 9.23
N VAL A 92 2.25 12.59 8.03
CA VAL A 92 1.35 11.84 7.14
C VAL A 92 2.18 11.26 6.01
N LEU A 93 2.33 9.93 5.98
CA LEU A 93 3.10 9.24 4.96
C LEU A 93 2.28 9.10 3.68
N ALA A 94 2.84 9.54 2.55
CA ALA A 94 2.14 9.64 1.27
C ALA A 94 2.70 8.71 0.17
N PHE A 95 3.46 7.68 0.53
CA PHE A 95 4.04 6.73 -0.43
C PHE A 95 4.20 5.34 0.20
N ALA A 96 4.35 4.32 -0.64
CA ALA A 96 4.65 2.96 -0.21
C ALA A 96 6.17 2.74 -0.12
N ALA A 97 6.62 1.99 0.89
CA ALA A 97 8.02 1.60 1.04
C ALA A 97 8.32 0.35 0.21
N GLY A 98 9.20 0.48 -0.79
CA GLY A 98 9.58 -0.62 -1.69
C GLY A 98 10.82 -1.42 -1.25
N TYR A 99 11.57 -0.96 -0.23
CA TYR A 99 12.81 -1.61 0.22
C TYR A 99 13.05 -1.41 1.72
N GLN A 100 13.78 -2.34 2.32
CA GLN A 100 13.92 -2.47 3.78
C GLN A 100 14.48 -1.21 4.45
N SER A 101 15.50 -0.58 3.91
CA SER A 101 16.08 0.62 4.53
C SER A 101 15.11 1.81 4.63
N LEU A 102 14.12 1.88 3.73
CA LEU A 102 13.05 2.87 3.81
C LEU A 102 12.02 2.49 4.87
N VAL A 103 11.69 1.20 5.00
CA VAL A 103 10.85 0.69 6.08
C VAL A 103 11.48 1.01 7.43
N ASP A 104 12.78 0.73 7.61
CA ASP A 104 13.51 0.99 8.85
C ASP A 104 13.47 2.48 9.22
N LYS A 105 13.65 3.37 8.23
CA LYS A 105 13.52 4.82 8.42
C LYS A 105 12.09 5.24 8.83
N ILE A 106 11.05 4.66 8.24
CA ILE A 106 9.66 4.94 8.60
C ILE A 106 9.37 4.47 10.03
N VAL A 107 9.86 3.30 10.41
CA VAL A 107 9.72 2.77 11.78
C VAL A 107 10.45 3.66 12.78
N GLU A 108 11.66 4.10 12.45
CA GLU A 108 12.42 5.05 13.27
C GLU A 108 11.68 6.39 13.42
N LEU A 109 11.13 6.95 12.35
CA LEU A 109 10.31 8.16 12.42
C LEU A 109 9.07 7.96 13.29
N ASN A 110 8.39 6.81 13.17
CA ASN A 110 7.21 6.48 13.98
C ASN A 110 7.55 6.27 15.48
N SER A 111 8.81 6.02 15.82
CA SER A 111 9.24 5.94 17.23
C SER A 111 9.45 7.32 17.88
N ARG A 112 9.68 8.36 17.08
CA ARG A 112 9.95 9.74 17.54
C ARG A 112 8.75 10.69 17.34
N HIS A 113 7.96 10.46 16.31
CA HIS A 113 6.82 11.29 15.92
C HIS A 113 5.55 10.46 15.78
N THR A 114 4.40 11.09 15.92
CA THR A 114 3.14 10.47 15.50
C THR A 114 3.13 10.36 13.98
N LEU A 115 3.11 9.14 13.46
CA LEU A 115 3.09 8.87 12.02
C LEU A 115 1.77 8.16 11.65
N ILE A 116 1.07 8.70 10.68
CA ILE A 116 -0.21 8.18 10.18
C ILE A 116 -0.10 7.93 8.68
N VAL A 117 -0.59 6.77 8.24
CA VAL A 117 -0.70 6.39 6.82
C VAL A 117 -2.17 6.33 6.45
N PRO A 118 -2.79 7.44 6.03
CA PRO A 118 -4.21 7.44 5.72
C PRO A 118 -4.49 6.66 4.45
N ASP A 119 -5.56 5.83 4.48
CA ASP A 119 -5.99 5.09 3.30
C ASP A 119 -6.61 6.04 2.28
N VAL A 120 -6.09 6.01 1.06
CA VAL A 120 -6.65 6.70 -0.11
C VAL A 120 -6.85 5.71 -1.26
N PRO A 121 -7.98 5.75 -1.98
CA PRO A 121 -8.24 4.79 -3.04
C PRO A 121 -7.23 4.97 -4.19
N VAL A 122 -6.69 3.86 -4.68
CA VAL A 122 -5.87 3.82 -5.90
C VAL A 122 -6.75 4.08 -7.12
N ALA A 123 -7.92 3.43 -7.14
CA ALA A 123 -8.96 3.60 -8.17
C ALA A 123 -10.33 3.59 -7.50
N GLY A 124 -11.32 4.16 -8.18
CA GLY A 124 -12.67 4.30 -7.62
C GLY A 124 -12.78 5.46 -6.63
N GLY A 125 -13.79 5.40 -5.77
CA GLY A 125 -14.09 6.42 -4.75
C GLY A 125 -14.32 5.80 -3.37
N GLY A 126 -14.43 6.70 -2.38
CA GLY A 126 -14.68 6.31 -0.99
C GLY A 126 -13.40 6.12 -0.16
N LEU A 127 -13.52 6.35 1.13
CA LEU A 127 -12.45 6.16 2.10
C LEU A 127 -12.76 4.91 2.92
N PHE A 128 -11.73 4.12 3.22
CA PHE A 128 -11.88 2.95 4.06
C PHE A 128 -11.95 3.38 5.53
N THR A 129 -13.13 3.29 6.10
CA THR A 129 -13.45 3.72 7.47
C THR A 129 -14.10 2.59 8.26
N TYR A 130 -14.29 2.78 9.57
CA TYR A 130 -15.07 1.83 10.36
C TYR A 130 -16.53 1.76 9.90
N ASP A 131 -17.13 2.88 9.49
CA ASP A 131 -18.51 2.90 8.97
C ASP A 131 -18.62 2.06 7.68
N TYR A 132 -17.63 2.16 6.79
CA TYR A 132 -17.55 1.27 5.63
C TYR A 132 -17.51 -0.22 6.04
N CYS A 133 -16.75 -0.57 7.07
CA CYS A 133 -16.72 -1.95 7.58
C CYS A 133 -18.05 -2.37 8.18
N VAL A 134 -18.80 -1.47 8.81
CA VAL A 134 -20.15 -1.73 9.33
C VAL A 134 -21.15 -1.98 8.19
N GLU A 135 -21.06 -1.21 7.11
CA GLU A 135 -21.92 -1.38 5.93
C GLU A 135 -21.64 -2.70 5.19
N HIS A 136 -20.41 -3.19 5.24
CA HIS A 136 -19.94 -4.44 4.59
C HIS A 136 -19.63 -5.56 5.60
N ALA A 137 -20.30 -5.56 6.77
CA ALA A 137 -19.94 -6.46 7.86
C ALA A 137 -20.07 -7.94 7.47
N ALA A 138 -21.10 -8.29 6.71
CA ALA A 138 -21.34 -9.67 6.29
C ALA A 138 -20.27 -10.18 5.34
N GLU A 139 -19.89 -9.37 4.36
CA GLU A 139 -18.84 -9.71 3.38
C GLU A 139 -17.46 -9.83 4.03
N LEU A 140 -17.15 -8.93 4.98
CA LEU A 140 -15.89 -8.99 5.72
C LEU A 140 -15.79 -10.22 6.62
N GLU A 141 -16.90 -10.60 7.28
CA GLU A 141 -16.97 -11.81 8.09
C GLU A 141 -16.88 -13.07 7.23
N GLU A 142 -17.58 -13.13 6.10
CA GLU A 142 -17.50 -14.24 5.17
C GLU A 142 -16.05 -14.49 4.74
N VAL A 143 -15.33 -13.44 4.36
CA VAL A 143 -13.90 -13.57 4.01
C VAL A 143 -13.07 -14.05 5.20
N TYR A 144 -13.31 -13.52 6.40
CA TYR A 144 -12.59 -13.92 7.61
C TYR A 144 -12.78 -15.40 7.91
N GLU A 145 -14.02 -15.91 7.79
CA GLU A 145 -14.33 -17.33 8.02
C GLU A 145 -13.79 -18.27 6.92
N MET A 146 -13.65 -17.78 5.68
CA MET A 146 -13.07 -18.54 4.58
C MET A 146 -11.55 -18.75 4.71
N LEU A 147 -10.86 -17.96 5.54
CA LEU A 147 -9.40 -18.08 5.71
C LEU A 147 -9.04 -19.39 6.43
N ALA A 148 -8.02 -20.07 5.91
CA ALA A 148 -7.69 -21.44 6.27
C ALA A 148 -7.14 -21.61 7.70
N ASP A 149 -6.49 -20.58 8.25
CA ASP A 149 -5.78 -20.67 9.52
C ASP A 149 -5.80 -19.34 10.30
N ASP A 150 -5.43 -19.41 11.57
CA ASP A 150 -5.41 -18.28 12.49
C ASP A 150 -4.39 -17.20 12.10
N GLU A 151 -3.28 -17.58 11.47
CA GLU A 151 -2.28 -16.62 10.98
C GLU A 151 -2.85 -15.80 9.83
N SER A 152 -3.53 -16.41 8.88
CA SER A 152 -4.22 -15.73 7.77
C SER A 152 -5.31 -14.78 8.31
N ARG A 153 -6.08 -15.21 9.31
CA ARG A 153 -7.08 -14.37 9.99
C ARG A 153 -6.43 -13.20 10.71
N ARG A 154 -5.30 -13.42 11.38
CA ARG A 154 -4.52 -12.37 12.05
C ARG A 154 -4.01 -11.33 11.05
N VAL A 155 -3.47 -11.76 9.92
CA VAL A 155 -3.02 -10.87 8.84
C VAL A 155 -4.20 -10.05 8.30
N TYR A 156 -5.33 -10.68 8.01
CA TYR A 156 -6.53 -10.02 7.52
C TYR A 156 -7.04 -8.96 8.50
N ALA A 157 -7.18 -9.30 9.77
CA ALA A 157 -7.60 -8.38 10.82
C ALA A 157 -6.65 -7.17 10.93
N ASN A 158 -5.34 -7.40 10.91
CA ASN A 158 -4.35 -6.34 10.99
C ASN A 158 -4.39 -5.41 9.78
N ILE A 159 -4.56 -5.93 8.58
CA ILE A 159 -4.70 -5.10 7.37
C ILE A 159 -5.94 -4.20 7.45
N ILE A 160 -7.07 -4.72 7.90
CA ILE A 160 -8.29 -3.92 8.08
C ILE A 160 -8.08 -2.82 9.14
N ASN A 161 -7.54 -3.17 10.30
CA ASN A 161 -7.24 -2.20 11.36
C ASN A 161 -6.22 -1.15 10.90
N PHE A 162 -5.21 -1.54 10.12
CA PHE A 162 -4.30 -0.59 9.49
C PHE A 162 -5.01 0.39 8.55
N ARG A 163 -5.84 -0.11 7.65
CA ARG A 163 -6.57 0.73 6.68
C ARG A 163 -7.50 1.74 7.37
N ILE A 164 -8.15 1.34 8.47
CA ILE A 164 -8.97 2.24 9.27
C ILE A 164 -8.09 3.30 9.95
N SER A 165 -7.09 2.87 10.70
CA SER A 165 -6.38 3.72 11.67
C SER A 165 -5.17 4.46 11.09
N GLY A 166 -4.59 3.97 10.00
CA GLY A 166 -3.31 4.43 9.47
C GLY A 166 -2.09 4.10 10.35
N ASN A 167 -2.24 3.20 11.34
CA ASN A 167 -1.18 2.84 12.26
C ASN A 167 -0.32 1.71 11.70
N ILE A 168 0.94 2.04 11.35
CA ILE A 168 1.87 1.08 10.72
C ILE A 168 2.22 -0.14 11.60
N ARG A 169 1.98 -0.09 12.91
CA ARG A 169 2.24 -1.23 13.81
C ARG A 169 1.50 -2.48 13.35
N TYR A 170 0.26 -2.33 12.88
CA TYR A 170 -0.51 -3.45 12.33
C TYR A 170 0.17 -4.15 11.15
N LEU A 171 0.85 -3.38 10.29
CA LEU A 171 1.64 -3.97 9.19
C LEU A 171 2.91 -4.64 9.72
N MET A 172 3.62 -3.98 10.63
CA MET A 172 4.87 -4.52 11.19
C MET A 172 4.64 -5.84 11.93
N ASP A 173 3.53 -5.95 12.66
CA ASP A 173 3.17 -7.14 13.43
C ASP A 173 2.89 -8.39 12.56
N VAL A 174 2.57 -8.20 11.27
CA VAL A 174 2.24 -9.30 10.34
C VAL A 174 3.15 -9.39 9.14
N THR A 175 4.18 -8.54 9.04
CA THR A 175 5.14 -8.58 7.95
C THR A 175 6.05 -9.79 8.10
N SER A 176 6.08 -10.63 7.08
CA SER A 176 6.99 -11.78 7.00
C SER A 176 8.10 -11.52 5.98
N PRO A 177 9.33 -12.02 6.22
CA PRO A 177 10.40 -11.93 5.25
C PRO A 177 9.98 -12.60 3.92
N LYS A 178 10.11 -11.87 2.82
CA LYS A 178 9.68 -12.33 1.48
C LYS A 178 10.31 -13.68 1.10
N ALA A 179 11.57 -13.89 1.49
CA ALA A 179 12.26 -15.17 1.27
C ALA A 179 11.60 -16.37 1.98
N GLU A 180 10.95 -16.16 3.12
CA GLU A 180 10.21 -17.22 3.81
C GLU A 180 8.95 -17.59 3.06
N ILE A 181 8.25 -16.60 2.51
CA ILE A 181 7.04 -16.83 1.71
C ILE A 181 7.36 -17.72 0.52
N TYR A 182 8.40 -17.37 -0.25
CA TYR A 182 8.80 -18.17 -1.41
C TYR A 182 9.29 -19.57 -1.05
N ARG A 183 10.03 -19.74 0.04
CA ARG A 183 10.59 -21.05 0.44
C ARG A 183 9.62 -21.94 1.18
N LYS A 184 8.79 -21.38 2.07
CA LYS A 184 7.95 -22.17 3.00
C LYS A 184 6.50 -22.32 2.51
N ILE A 185 5.95 -21.27 1.86
CA ILE A 185 4.55 -21.21 1.45
C ILE A 185 4.40 -21.55 -0.02
N ILE A 186 4.96 -20.73 -0.92
CA ILE A 186 4.84 -20.90 -2.37
C ILE A 186 5.63 -22.12 -2.83
N LYS A 187 6.84 -22.34 -2.28
CA LYS A 187 7.71 -23.50 -2.56
C LYS A 187 8.03 -23.64 -4.05
N LEU A 188 8.47 -22.56 -4.67
CA LEU A 188 8.84 -22.53 -6.08
C LEU A 188 9.80 -23.64 -6.45
N THR A 189 9.54 -24.29 -7.58
CA THR A 189 10.31 -25.42 -8.11
C THR A 189 10.93 -25.07 -9.47
N PRO A 190 11.88 -25.86 -9.98
CA PRO A 190 12.40 -25.70 -11.34
C PRO A 190 11.38 -25.96 -12.46
N ASN A 191 10.21 -26.47 -12.14
CA ASN A 191 9.17 -26.88 -13.08
C ASN A 191 7.98 -25.90 -13.12
N GLU A 192 8.20 -24.63 -12.75
CA GLU A 192 7.13 -23.63 -12.73
C GLU A 192 6.65 -23.24 -14.13
N ILE A 193 5.33 -23.08 -14.26
CA ILE A 193 4.70 -22.26 -15.28
C ILE A 193 4.24 -20.99 -14.58
N TYR A 194 4.94 -19.90 -14.83
CA TYR A 194 4.72 -18.63 -14.13
C TYR A 194 3.97 -17.64 -15.02
N VAL A 195 2.95 -17.01 -14.46
CA VAL A 195 2.17 -15.96 -15.12
C VAL A 195 2.31 -14.66 -14.33
N ASP A 196 2.82 -13.62 -14.97
CA ASP A 196 3.00 -12.27 -14.41
C ASP A 196 2.02 -11.30 -15.06
N LEU A 197 1.02 -10.86 -14.31
CA LEU A 197 0.00 -9.92 -14.75
C LEU A 197 0.31 -8.52 -14.22
N GLY A 198 0.91 -7.68 -15.06
CA GLY A 198 1.51 -6.39 -14.71
C GLY A 198 3.02 -6.52 -14.51
N ALA A 199 3.69 -7.12 -15.48
CA ALA A 199 5.08 -7.54 -15.38
C ALA A 199 6.10 -6.38 -15.40
N TYR A 200 5.63 -5.14 -15.54
CA TYR A 200 6.42 -3.89 -15.52
C TYR A 200 7.68 -4.01 -16.40
N ASN A 201 8.85 -4.09 -15.80
CA ASN A 201 10.14 -4.25 -16.49
C ASN A 201 10.76 -5.65 -16.31
N GLY A 202 10.04 -6.59 -15.67
CA GLY A 202 10.47 -7.95 -15.40
C GLY A 202 11.09 -8.16 -14.01
N ASP A 203 10.95 -7.22 -13.09
CA ASP A 203 11.51 -7.30 -11.73
C ASP A 203 10.96 -8.47 -10.92
N THR A 204 9.66 -8.74 -10.99
CA THR A 204 9.04 -9.91 -10.33
C THR A 204 9.50 -11.22 -10.98
N ILE A 205 9.66 -11.24 -12.29
CA ILE A 205 10.20 -12.41 -13.01
C ILE A 205 11.64 -12.68 -12.57
N ASP A 206 12.47 -11.63 -12.46
CA ASP A 206 13.84 -11.75 -11.97
C ASP A 206 13.89 -12.36 -10.57
N GLU A 207 13.02 -11.91 -9.69
CA GLU A 207 12.89 -12.44 -8.34
C GLU A 207 12.49 -13.93 -8.35
N VAL A 208 11.49 -14.33 -9.11
CA VAL A 208 11.09 -15.75 -9.26
C VAL A 208 12.26 -16.60 -9.77
N LEU A 209 13.00 -16.09 -10.76
CA LEU A 209 14.18 -16.77 -11.30
C LEU A 209 15.29 -16.98 -10.27
N GLN A 210 15.46 -16.06 -9.31
CA GLN A 210 16.39 -16.25 -8.20
C GLN A 210 16.01 -17.46 -7.32
N TYR A 211 14.72 -17.63 -7.01
CA TYR A 211 14.25 -18.76 -6.20
C TYR A 211 14.24 -20.10 -6.96
N THR A 212 14.01 -20.08 -8.25
CA THR A 212 14.04 -21.29 -9.10
C THR A 212 15.43 -21.60 -9.66
N ARG A 213 16.45 -20.79 -9.32
CA ARG A 213 17.82 -20.87 -9.86
C ARG A 213 17.87 -20.76 -11.39
N GLY A 214 17.06 -19.88 -11.94
CA GLY A 214 16.93 -19.64 -13.37
C GLY A 214 16.20 -20.75 -14.15
N LYS A 215 15.58 -21.72 -13.50
CA LYS A 215 14.89 -22.84 -14.13
C LYS A 215 13.37 -22.64 -14.07
N TYR A 216 12.70 -22.95 -15.17
CA TYR A 216 11.24 -22.92 -15.31
C TYR A 216 10.84 -23.71 -16.56
N ILE A 217 9.57 -24.08 -16.64
CA ILE A 217 9.01 -24.67 -17.88
C ILE A 217 8.60 -23.55 -18.83
N ARG A 218 7.88 -22.52 -18.33
CA ARG A 218 7.35 -21.44 -19.14
C ARG A 218 7.03 -20.19 -18.31
N ILE A 219 7.18 -19.02 -18.92
CA ILE A 219 6.78 -17.74 -18.33
C ILE A 219 5.88 -17.02 -19.32
N TYR A 220 4.76 -16.48 -18.81
CA TYR A 220 3.88 -15.57 -19.50
C TYR A 220 3.90 -14.22 -18.78
N ALA A 221 4.24 -13.14 -19.48
CA ALA A 221 4.36 -11.80 -18.94
C ALA A 221 3.39 -10.85 -19.66
N VAL A 222 2.53 -10.19 -18.93
CA VAL A 222 1.55 -9.25 -19.46
C VAL A 222 1.81 -7.87 -18.88
N GLU A 223 2.05 -6.87 -19.74
CA GLU A 223 2.33 -5.49 -19.34
C GLU A 223 1.59 -4.51 -20.26
N PRO A 224 0.66 -3.68 -19.73
CA PRO A 224 -0.13 -2.76 -20.52
C PRO A 224 0.64 -1.52 -21.01
N ASP A 225 1.51 -0.94 -20.19
CA ASP A 225 2.25 0.27 -20.57
C ASP A 225 3.29 -0.02 -21.63
N ARG A 226 3.22 0.67 -22.77
CA ARG A 226 4.12 0.46 -23.91
C ARG A 226 5.58 0.73 -23.60
N LYS A 227 5.88 1.68 -22.70
CA LYS A 227 7.27 2.02 -22.34
C LYS A 227 7.86 0.93 -21.45
N ASN A 228 7.08 0.47 -20.48
CA ASN A 228 7.49 -0.63 -19.61
C ASN A 228 7.57 -1.94 -20.37
N PHE A 229 6.61 -2.23 -21.25
CA PHE A 229 6.66 -3.40 -22.13
C PHE A 229 7.95 -3.47 -22.98
N LYS A 230 8.42 -2.33 -23.51
CA LYS A 230 9.71 -2.28 -24.22
C LYS A 230 10.89 -2.64 -23.33
N LYS A 231 10.88 -2.21 -22.06
CA LYS A 231 11.91 -2.58 -21.08
C LYS A 231 11.82 -4.06 -20.74
N LEU A 232 10.60 -4.57 -20.53
CA LEU A 232 10.32 -5.98 -20.31
C LEU A 232 10.85 -6.86 -21.45
N CYS A 233 10.53 -6.53 -22.71
CA CYS A 233 11.04 -7.26 -23.88
C CYS A 233 12.58 -7.28 -23.91
N LYS A 234 13.23 -6.15 -23.60
CA LYS A 234 14.68 -6.08 -23.51
C LYS A 234 15.25 -6.98 -22.39
N TYR A 235 14.60 -7.03 -21.24
CA TYR A 235 14.97 -7.90 -20.12
C TYR A 235 14.80 -9.38 -20.47
N LEU A 236 13.76 -9.70 -21.24
CA LEU A 236 13.44 -11.08 -21.65
C LEU A 236 14.25 -11.58 -22.85
N ASP A 237 14.97 -10.70 -23.52
CA ASP A 237 15.78 -11.05 -24.70
C ASP A 237 16.77 -12.16 -24.36
N GLY A 238 16.83 -13.19 -25.22
CA GLY A 238 17.64 -14.38 -25.01
C GLY A 238 17.12 -15.39 -23.99
N LYS A 239 15.97 -15.16 -23.33
CA LYS A 239 15.33 -16.14 -22.45
C LYS A 239 14.40 -17.04 -23.25
N ASN A 240 14.57 -18.35 -23.12
CA ASN A 240 13.74 -19.35 -23.82
C ASN A 240 12.40 -19.57 -23.10
N PHE A 241 11.36 -19.95 -23.86
CA PHE A 241 10.02 -20.28 -23.33
C PHE A 241 9.36 -19.16 -22.50
N VAL A 242 9.64 -17.91 -22.86
CA VAL A 242 9.01 -16.72 -22.29
C VAL A 242 8.18 -16.04 -23.35
N TYR A 243 6.93 -15.70 -23.00
CA TYR A 243 5.96 -15.08 -23.88
C TYR A 243 5.51 -13.76 -23.24
N ALA A 244 5.76 -12.64 -23.93
CA ALA A 244 5.38 -11.32 -23.45
C ALA A 244 4.23 -10.75 -24.29
N TYR A 245 3.25 -10.14 -23.62
CA TYR A 245 2.06 -9.54 -24.24
C TYR A 245 1.90 -8.09 -23.79
N ASN A 246 1.78 -7.19 -24.77
CA ASN A 246 1.37 -5.80 -24.44
C ASN A 246 -0.15 -5.73 -24.36
N ALA A 247 -0.70 -6.07 -23.21
CA ALA A 247 -2.12 -6.22 -22.97
C ALA A 247 -2.45 -5.90 -21.50
N VAL A 248 -3.73 -5.70 -21.21
CA VAL A 248 -4.28 -5.61 -19.87
C VAL A 248 -4.90 -6.95 -19.50
N ALA A 249 -4.66 -7.44 -18.28
CA ALA A 249 -5.44 -8.54 -17.74
C ALA A 249 -6.78 -7.98 -17.23
N TRP A 250 -7.88 -8.40 -17.86
CA TRP A 250 -9.23 -7.93 -17.56
C TRP A 250 -10.25 -9.06 -17.65
N CYS A 251 -11.42 -8.88 -17.04
CA CYS A 251 -12.49 -9.89 -17.03
C CYS A 251 -13.31 -9.94 -18.32
N LEU A 252 -13.14 -8.99 -19.22
CA LEU A 252 -13.86 -8.93 -20.49
C LEU A 252 -12.88 -8.64 -21.64
N ASP A 253 -13.12 -9.24 -22.80
CA ASP A 253 -12.42 -8.90 -24.02
C ASP A 253 -13.01 -7.59 -24.59
N THR A 254 -12.42 -6.48 -24.24
CA THR A 254 -12.87 -5.13 -24.65
C THR A 254 -11.68 -4.20 -24.85
N LEU A 255 -11.86 -3.19 -25.71
CA LEU A 255 -10.94 -2.07 -25.79
C LEU A 255 -11.16 -1.16 -24.59
N SER A 256 -10.30 -1.26 -23.61
CA SER A 256 -10.27 -0.33 -22.48
C SER A 256 -9.33 0.83 -22.79
N LEU A 257 -9.86 2.06 -22.82
CA LEU A 257 -9.06 3.27 -22.77
C LEU A 257 -8.72 3.55 -21.30
N ILE A 258 -7.72 2.85 -20.77
CA ILE A 258 -7.11 3.26 -19.51
C ILE A 258 -6.17 4.41 -19.87
N HIS A 259 -6.56 5.62 -19.53
CA HIS A 259 -5.63 6.74 -19.47
C HIS A 259 -4.76 6.51 -18.21
N ILE A 260 -3.58 5.93 -18.43
CA ILE A 260 -2.51 5.84 -17.44
C ILE A 260 -1.66 7.10 -17.53
#